data_68ab5eebcc7448c4a96eb491d28e74fa
#
_entry.id   68ab5eebcc7448c4a96eb491d28e74fa
#
_cell.length_a   1.000
_cell.length_b   1.000
_cell.length_c   1.000
_cell.angle_alpha   90.00
_cell.angle_beta   90.00
_cell.angle_gamma   90.00
#
_symmetry.space_group_name_H-M   'P 1'
#
loop_
_entity.id
_entity.type
_entity.pdbx_description
1 polymer ?
#
loop_
_entity_poly.entity_id
_entity_poly.type
_entity_poly.pdbx_seq_one_letter_code
_entity_poly.pdbx_strand_id
1 'polypeptide(L)'
;MVVFFDIDGTIIDEKTQEIPPSAIRAVARLAENGHMPVINTGRPYSHIDPRVKAMAFRGYVCGCGMEVRLGDRWLYRRKPDSALCAYVAEAVRKFDILPLYEGDDGTVMYEPDCWELPFIREELDRMRKKGFRVYPRQEHPDFMKFISFSRSETAQEGFCQAMAPYFEIIDRGGNHFTEYVLKGCSKAGGLLALLEALGVPKRETLAIGDSTNDLPMFRAAAHTVCLGGGMEEVKAVAEYVTAPVMEDGIEKALAHFGLI
;
A
#
# COMPACT_ATOMS: atom_id res chain seq x y z
N MET A 1 -15.45 6.48 -15.61
CA MET A 1 -14.29 5.56 -15.40
C MET A 1 -14.08 5.31 -13.92
N VAL A 2 -13.50 4.16 -13.55
CA VAL A 2 -12.97 3.89 -12.22
C VAL A 2 -11.46 4.18 -12.27
N VAL A 3 -10.98 5.08 -11.41
CA VAL A 3 -9.57 5.51 -11.39
C VAL A 3 -8.94 5.06 -10.10
N PHE A 4 -7.93 4.20 -10.19
CA PHE A 4 -7.19 3.64 -9.07
C PHE A 4 -5.91 4.42 -8.83
N PHE A 5 -5.69 4.82 -7.59
CA PHE A 5 -4.52 5.59 -7.17
C PHE A 5 -3.74 4.83 -6.11
N ASP A 6 -2.43 4.69 -6.28
CA ASP A 6 -1.57 4.41 -5.14
C ASP A 6 -1.46 5.64 -4.24
N ILE A 7 -0.85 5.48 -3.07
CA ILE A 7 -0.69 6.56 -2.08
C ILE A 7 0.74 7.09 -2.08
N ASP A 8 1.69 6.25 -1.72
CA ASP A 8 3.08 6.64 -1.47
C ASP A 8 3.81 6.83 -2.81
N GLY A 9 4.40 8.00 -3.04
CA GLY A 9 4.99 8.36 -4.33
C GLY A 9 3.96 8.73 -5.42
N THR A 10 2.65 8.65 -5.10
CA THR A 10 1.56 8.96 -6.04
C THR A 10 0.67 10.10 -5.54
N ILE A 11 0.01 9.97 -4.38
CA ILE A 11 -0.78 11.04 -3.75
C ILE A 11 0.07 11.81 -2.75
N ILE A 12 0.87 11.10 -1.97
CA ILE A 12 1.79 11.63 -0.97
C ILE A 12 3.20 11.61 -1.55
N ASP A 13 3.86 12.76 -1.58
CA ASP A 13 5.27 12.82 -1.94
C ASP A 13 6.13 12.15 -0.84
N GLU A 14 6.95 11.18 -1.23
CA GLU A 14 7.73 10.39 -0.27
C GLU A 14 8.77 11.22 0.50
N LYS A 15 9.31 12.27 -0.11
CA LYS A 15 10.37 13.10 0.48
C LYS A 15 9.81 14.12 1.46
N THR A 16 8.76 14.84 1.04
CA THR A 16 8.18 15.93 1.84
C THR A 16 7.05 15.46 2.74
N GLN A 17 6.47 14.29 2.48
CA GLN A 17 5.27 13.76 3.13
C GLN A 17 4.04 14.67 2.96
N GLU A 18 4.04 15.50 1.92
CA GLU A 18 2.95 16.42 1.60
C GLU A 18 2.02 15.86 0.51
N ILE A 19 0.78 16.33 0.53
CA ILE A 19 -0.21 16.13 -0.53
C ILE A 19 -0.38 17.48 -1.24
N PRO A 20 -0.06 17.59 -2.53
CA PRO A 20 -0.22 18.86 -3.22
C PRO A 20 -1.71 19.25 -3.29
N PRO A 21 -2.06 20.54 -3.08
CA PRO A 21 -3.45 21.00 -3.16
C PRO A 21 -4.11 20.71 -4.51
N SER A 22 -3.35 20.65 -5.59
CA SER A 22 -3.83 20.26 -6.92
C SER A 22 -4.37 18.82 -6.94
N ALA A 23 -3.70 17.85 -6.28
CA ALA A 23 -4.18 16.48 -6.20
C ALA A 23 -5.53 16.40 -5.46
N ILE A 24 -5.70 17.15 -4.37
CA ILE A 24 -6.97 17.19 -3.62
C ILE A 24 -8.11 17.71 -4.52
N ARG A 25 -7.86 18.83 -5.23
CA ARG A 25 -8.85 19.40 -6.16
C ARG A 25 -9.14 18.49 -7.35
N ALA A 26 -8.11 17.87 -7.92
CA ALA A 26 -8.24 16.99 -9.06
C ALA A 26 -9.08 15.74 -8.74
N VAL A 27 -8.87 15.12 -7.58
CA VAL A 27 -9.68 13.98 -7.11
C VAL A 27 -11.13 14.39 -6.84
N ALA A 28 -11.37 15.59 -6.29
CA ALA A 28 -12.72 16.12 -6.10
C ALA A 28 -13.45 16.35 -7.43
N ARG A 29 -12.79 17.02 -8.39
CA ARG A 29 -13.33 17.25 -9.75
C ARG A 29 -13.61 15.94 -10.49
N LEU A 30 -12.72 14.94 -10.35
CA LEU A 30 -12.92 13.60 -10.92
C LEU A 30 -14.24 12.99 -10.43
N ALA A 31 -14.52 13.09 -9.12
CA ALA A 31 -15.74 12.59 -8.53
C ALA A 31 -16.99 13.41 -8.95
N GLU A 32 -16.87 14.73 -9.06
CA GLU A 32 -17.93 15.64 -9.55
C GLU A 32 -18.29 15.37 -11.01
N ASN A 33 -17.32 15.01 -11.85
CA ASN A 33 -17.50 14.63 -13.25
C ASN A 33 -18.12 13.22 -13.43
N GLY A 34 -18.52 12.56 -12.32
CA GLY A 34 -19.18 11.25 -12.38
C GLY A 34 -18.23 10.06 -12.48
N HIS A 35 -16.95 10.27 -12.34
CA HIS A 35 -15.97 9.20 -12.25
C HIS A 35 -15.80 8.70 -10.82
N MET A 36 -15.21 7.54 -10.63
CA MET A 36 -15.04 6.91 -9.33
C MET A 36 -13.56 6.85 -8.92
N PRO A 37 -13.08 7.75 -8.06
CA PRO A 37 -11.75 7.64 -7.48
C PRO A 37 -11.70 6.53 -6.43
N VAL A 38 -10.67 5.68 -6.53
CA VAL A 38 -10.43 4.51 -5.68
C VAL A 38 -8.97 4.49 -5.24
N ILE A 39 -8.71 4.26 -3.97
CA ILE A 39 -7.37 3.95 -3.45
C ILE A 39 -7.01 2.51 -3.77
N ASN A 40 -5.75 2.27 -4.20
CA ASN A 40 -5.20 0.92 -4.36
C ASN A 40 -3.76 0.87 -3.83
N THR A 41 -3.61 0.53 -2.55
CA THR A 41 -2.38 0.70 -1.79
C THR A 41 -1.89 -0.56 -1.08
N GLY A 42 -0.59 -0.62 -0.78
CA GLY A 42 -0.01 -1.61 0.12
C GLY A 42 -0.36 -1.41 1.59
N ARG A 43 -0.82 -0.21 1.99
CA ARG A 43 -1.20 0.07 3.38
C ARG A 43 -2.50 -0.64 3.75
N PRO A 44 -2.65 -1.22 4.96
CA PRO A 44 -3.95 -1.56 5.52
C PRO A 44 -4.86 -0.33 5.58
N TYR A 45 -6.17 -0.51 5.50
CA TYR A 45 -7.12 0.61 5.56
C TYR A 45 -6.96 1.44 6.83
N SER A 46 -6.71 0.80 7.97
CA SER A 46 -6.44 1.46 9.26
C SER A 46 -5.21 2.37 9.22
N HIS A 47 -4.24 2.09 8.35
CA HIS A 47 -2.96 2.81 8.22
C HIS A 47 -2.94 3.86 7.09
N ILE A 48 -4.06 4.09 6.42
CA ILE A 48 -4.17 5.21 5.47
C ILE A 48 -4.17 6.54 6.24
N ASP A 49 -3.34 7.46 5.78
CA ASP A 49 -3.26 8.83 6.32
C ASP A 49 -4.65 9.48 6.37
N PRO A 50 -5.07 10.06 7.50
CA PRO A 50 -6.37 10.73 7.62
C PRO A 50 -6.62 11.81 6.56
N ARG A 51 -5.57 12.49 6.08
CA ARG A 51 -5.67 13.49 5.00
C ARG A 51 -6.13 12.86 3.69
N VAL A 52 -5.64 11.65 3.36
CA VAL A 52 -6.08 10.88 2.17
C VAL A 52 -7.51 10.39 2.35
N LYS A 53 -7.88 9.89 3.54
CA LYS A 53 -9.26 9.47 3.84
C LYS A 53 -10.27 10.62 3.74
N ALA A 54 -9.83 11.86 3.99
CA ALA A 54 -10.66 13.05 3.86
C ALA A 54 -10.90 13.49 2.41
N MET A 55 -10.17 12.93 1.44
CA MET A 55 -10.38 13.21 0.02
C MET A 55 -11.63 12.47 -0.52
N ALA A 56 -12.05 12.81 -1.73
CA ALA A 56 -13.30 12.32 -2.34
C ALA A 56 -13.24 10.86 -2.85
N PHE A 57 -12.44 9.99 -2.23
CA PHE A 57 -12.38 8.56 -2.58
C PHE A 57 -13.64 7.82 -2.17
N ARG A 58 -14.13 6.93 -3.05
CA ARG A 58 -15.36 6.16 -2.86
C ARG A 58 -15.14 4.66 -2.72
N GLY A 59 -13.93 4.19 -2.99
CA GLY A 59 -13.53 2.79 -2.86
C GLY A 59 -12.09 2.67 -2.38
N TYR A 60 -11.77 1.53 -1.78
CA TYR A 60 -10.45 1.27 -1.21
C TYR A 60 -10.06 -0.19 -1.45
N VAL A 61 -8.92 -0.38 -2.07
CA VAL A 61 -8.19 -1.64 -2.14
C VAL A 61 -6.93 -1.46 -1.30
N CYS A 62 -6.84 -2.14 -0.17
CA CYS A 62 -5.83 -1.94 0.85
C CYS A 62 -5.06 -3.21 1.14
N GLY A 63 -3.88 -3.09 1.76
CA GLY A 63 -3.02 -4.23 2.09
C GLY A 63 -2.65 -5.05 0.86
N CYS A 64 -2.39 -4.40 -0.29
CA CYS A 64 -2.20 -5.09 -1.56
C CYS A 64 -3.36 -6.04 -1.91
N GLY A 65 -4.61 -5.62 -1.73
CA GLY A 65 -5.79 -6.42 -2.06
C GLY A 65 -6.25 -7.39 -0.97
N MET A 66 -5.71 -7.28 0.25
CA MET A 66 -6.20 -8.03 1.41
C MET A 66 -7.53 -7.49 1.94
N GLU A 67 -7.79 -6.21 1.74
CA GLU A 67 -9.02 -5.52 2.13
C GLU A 67 -9.61 -4.79 0.91
N VAL A 68 -10.90 -4.99 0.65
CA VAL A 68 -11.61 -4.26 -0.39
C VAL A 68 -12.90 -3.68 0.17
N ARG A 69 -13.06 -2.35 0.03
CA ARG A 69 -14.18 -1.59 0.56
C ARG A 69 -14.79 -0.70 -0.51
N LEU A 70 -16.12 -0.65 -0.54
CA LEU A 70 -16.90 0.23 -1.40
C LEU A 70 -17.81 1.09 -0.54
N GLY A 71 -17.57 2.40 -0.51
CA GLY A 71 -18.21 3.29 0.44
C GLY A 71 -17.98 2.81 1.87
N ASP A 72 -19.04 2.55 2.63
CA ASP A 72 -18.96 2.05 4.00
C ASP A 72 -19.01 0.53 4.13
N ARG A 73 -19.17 -0.19 3.02
CA ARG A 73 -19.30 -1.64 3.00
C ARG A 73 -17.98 -2.33 2.64
N TRP A 74 -17.53 -3.25 3.49
CA TRP A 74 -16.48 -4.20 3.14
C TRP A 74 -17.02 -5.23 2.14
N LEU A 75 -16.33 -5.39 1.02
CA LEU A 75 -16.59 -6.51 0.11
C LEU A 75 -15.95 -7.78 0.67
N TYR A 76 -14.71 -7.65 1.13
CA TYR A 76 -14.04 -8.66 1.94
C TYR A 76 -12.86 -8.06 2.73
N ARG A 77 -12.42 -8.81 3.74
CA ARG A 77 -11.18 -8.60 4.48
C ARG A 77 -10.51 -9.96 4.67
N ARG A 78 -9.26 -10.07 4.30
CA ARG A 78 -8.44 -11.26 4.45
C ARG A 78 -7.26 -10.91 5.34
N LYS A 79 -7.03 -11.69 6.37
CA LYS A 79 -5.86 -11.55 7.24
C LYS A 79 -5.31 -12.94 7.61
N PRO A 80 -4.05 -13.03 8.03
CA PRO A 80 -3.53 -14.25 8.64
C PRO A 80 -4.42 -14.67 9.80
N ASP A 81 -4.67 -15.96 9.95
CA ASP A 81 -5.34 -16.48 11.13
C ASP A 81 -4.39 -16.51 12.35
N SER A 82 -4.94 -16.79 13.52
CA SER A 82 -4.15 -16.80 14.77
C SER A 82 -3.00 -17.81 14.75
N ALA A 83 -3.17 -18.95 14.06
CA ALA A 83 -2.12 -19.96 13.94
C ALA A 83 -0.96 -19.46 13.07
N LEU A 84 -1.27 -18.81 11.96
CA LEU A 84 -0.26 -18.20 11.09
C LEU A 84 0.42 -17.00 11.77
N CYS A 85 -0.32 -16.16 12.50
CA CYS A 85 0.26 -15.08 13.29
C CYS A 85 1.25 -15.61 14.34
N ALA A 86 0.90 -16.68 15.05
CA ALA A 86 1.79 -17.32 16.02
C ALA A 86 3.04 -17.92 15.34
N TYR A 87 2.87 -18.58 14.20
CA TYR A 87 3.98 -19.12 13.40
C TYR A 87 4.96 -18.04 12.95
N VAL A 88 4.44 -16.90 12.46
CA VAL A 88 5.27 -15.75 12.07
C VAL A 88 6.07 -15.25 13.28
N ALA A 89 5.43 -15.07 14.44
CA ALA A 89 6.09 -14.60 15.66
C ALA A 89 7.17 -15.56 16.16
N GLU A 90 6.99 -16.87 16.00
CA GLU A 90 8.00 -17.88 16.31
C GLU A 90 9.17 -17.82 15.31
N ALA A 91 8.89 -17.74 14.01
CA ALA A 91 9.89 -17.62 12.97
C ALA A 91 10.73 -16.34 13.12
N VAL A 92 10.10 -15.21 13.48
CA VAL A 92 10.79 -13.94 13.77
C VAL A 92 11.87 -14.15 14.85
N ARG A 93 11.53 -14.79 15.95
CA ARG A 93 12.53 -15.09 17.02
C ARG A 93 13.62 -16.05 16.54
N LYS A 94 13.23 -17.08 15.78
CA LYS A 94 14.16 -18.11 15.27
C LYS A 94 15.23 -17.54 14.34
N PHE A 95 14.86 -16.56 13.51
CA PHE A 95 15.73 -15.97 12.50
C PHE A 95 16.30 -14.61 12.89
N ASP A 96 16.04 -14.10 14.11
CA ASP A 96 16.46 -12.78 14.60
C ASP A 96 16.02 -11.65 13.64
N ILE A 97 14.74 -11.65 13.29
CA ILE A 97 14.13 -10.67 12.40
C ILE A 97 13.50 -9.53 13.19
N LEU A 98 13.49 -8.35 12.63
CA LEU A 98 12.96 -7.12 13.21
C LEU A 98 11.67 -6.69 12.48
N PRO A 99 10.50 -7.23 12.86
CA PRO A 99 9.23 -6.92 12.21
C PRO A 99 8.58 -5.66 12.77
N LEU A 100 7.78 -5.02 11.91
CA LEU A 100 6.70 -4.13 12.31
C LEU A 100 5.39 -4.77 11.88
N TYR A 101 4.54 -5.11 12.84
CA TYR A 101 3.23 -5.71 12.61
C TYR A 101 2.16 -4.61 12.55
N GLU A 102 1.39 -4.59 11.48
CA GLU A 102 0.35 -3.60 11.22
C GLU A 102 -1.02 -4.21 11.53
N GLY A 103 -1.67 -3.76 12.60
CA GLY A 103 -2.99 -4.20 13.01
C GLY A 103 -4.13 -3.59 12.19
N ASP A 104 -5.28 -4.24 12.20
CA ASP A 104 -6.48 -3.77 11.49
C ASP A 104 -7.22 -2.61 12.18
N ASP A 105 -6.75 -2.23 13.36
CA ASP A 105 -7.27 -1.15 14.20
C ASP A 105 -6.36 0.08 14.27
N GLY A 106 -5.32 0.16 13.42
CA GLY A 106 -4.33 1.24 13.42
C GLY A 106 -3.23 1.07 14.48
N THR A 107 -3.05 -0.13 14.98
CA THR A 107 -1.91 -0.45 15.85
C THR A 107 -0.69 -0.84 15.04
N VAL A 108 0.48 -0.47 15.54
CA VAL A 108 1.78 -0.95 15.06
C VAL A 108 2.50 -1.59 16.24
N MET A 109 2.78 -2.88 16.12
CA MET A 109 3.56 -3.61 17.12
C MET A 109 4.96 -3.88 16.56
N TYR A 110 5.97 -3.81 17.43
CA TYR A 110 7.36 -4.08 17.07
C TYR A 110 8.03 -5.01 18.09
N GLU A 111 9.01 -5.79 17.66
CA GLU A 111 9.85 -6.52 18.61
C GLU A 111 10.71 -5.51 19.41
N PRO A 112 10.90 -5.72 20.73
CA PRO A 112 11.63 -4.77 21.58
C PRO A 112 13.00 -4.37 21.02
N ASP A 113 13.73 -5.31 20.43
CA ASP A 113 15.07 -5.10 19.87
C ASP A 113 15.04 -4.18 18.61
N CYS A 114 13.90 -3.99 17.98
CA CYS A 114 13.74 -3.02 16.87
C CYS A 114 14.07 -1.59 17.31
N TRP A 115 13.84 -1.26 18.59
CA TRP A 115 14.10 0.07 19.14
C TRP A 115 15.59 0.44 19.16
N GLU A 116 16.48 -0.52 19.10
CA GLU A 116 17.92 -0.30 19.06
C GLU A 116 18.40 0.27 17.72
N LEU A 117 17.62 0.10 16.65
CA LEU A 117 17.95 0.61 15.32
C LEU A 117 17.40 2.02 15.12
N PRO A 118 18.30 3.02 14.90
CA PRO A 118 17.87 4.42 14.78
C PRO A 118 16.81 4.66 13.71
N PHE A 119 16.96 4.05 12.52
CA PHE A 119 16.02 4.24 11.42
C PHE A 119 14.62 3.67 11.72
N ILE A 120 14.53 2.53 12.45
CA ILE A 120 13.23 1.99 12.88
C ILE A 120 12.61 2.89 13.94
N ARG A 121 13.40 3.38 14.87
CA ARG A 121 12.93 4.33 15.91
C ARG A 121 12.35 5.59 15.27
N GLU A 122 13.02 6.17 14.29
CA GLU A 122 12.54 7.33 13.56
C GLU A 122 11.22 7.04 12.85
N GLU A 123 11.07 5.86 12.24
CA GLU A 123 9.83 5.44 11.59
C GLU A 123 8.69 5.26 12.61
N LEU A 124 8.95 4.57 13.72
CA LEU A 124 7.96 4.40 14.80
C LEU A 124 7.52 5.73 15.39
N ASP A 125 8.44 6.68 15.57
CA ASP A 125 8.13 8.04 16.06
C ASP A 125 7.32 8.83 15.02
N ARG A 126 7.59 8.64 13.73
CA ARG A 126 6.78 9.21 12.64
C ARG A 126 5.36 8.65 12.66
N MET A 127 5.21 7.34 12.84
CA MET A 127 3.91 6.70 12.98
C MET A 127 3.12 7.22 14.19
N ARG A 128 3.77 7.40 15.35
CA ARG A 128 3.15 8.01 16.53
C ARG A 128 2.66 9.43 16.27
N LYS A 129 3.47 10.25 15.60
CA LYS A 129 3.09 11.63 15.22
C LYS A 129 1.90 11.67 14.26
N LYS A 130 1.71 10.64 13.44
CA LYS A 130 0.53 10.45 12.57
C LYS A 130 -0.69 9.89 13.31
N GLY A 131 -0.60 9.61 14.61
CA GLY A 131 -1.71 9.13 15.44
C GLY A 131 -1.85 7.61 15.51
N PHE A 132 -0.89 6.84 15.02
CA PHE A 132 -0.89 5.38 15.18
C PHE A 132 -0.55 4.98 16.62
N ARG A 133 -1.17 3.91 17.09
CA ARG A 133 -0.86 3.30 18.38
C ARG A 133 0.33 2.38 18.24
N VAL A 134 1.50 2.83 18.69
CA VAL A 134 2.79 2.14 18.54
C VAL A 134 3.27 1.61 19.88
N TYR A 135 3.45 0.29 20.02
CA TYR A 135 3.90 -0.35 21.24
C TYR A 135 4.71 -1.63 20.99
N PRO A 136 5.54 -2.05 21.97
CA PRO A 136 6.23 -3.33 21.88
C PRO A 136 5.24 -4.49 21.80
N ARG A 137 5.58 -5.53 21.03
CA ARG A 137 4.77 -6.73 20.88
C ARG A 137 4.49 -7.39 22.23
N GLN A 138 3.24 -7.74 22.47
CA GLN A 138 2.81 -8.63 23.55
C GLN A 138 2.75 -10.09 23.02
N GLU A 139 2.41 -11.07 23.86
CA GLU A 139 2.64 -12.50 23.61
C GLU A 139 2.20 -13.04 22.24
N HIS A 140 1.07 -12.59 21.70
CA HIS A 140 0.53 -13.08 20.43
C HIS A 140 0.13 -11.89 19.55
N PRO A 141 0.94 -11.53 18.54
CA PRO A 141 0.57 -10.47 17.63
C PRO A 141 -0.63 -10.90 16.78
N ASP A 142 -1.71 -10.13 16.80
CA ASP A 142 -2.76 -10.19 15.79
C ASP A 142 -2.53 -9.02 14.82
N PHE A 143 -2.30 -9.32 13.55
CA PHE A 143 -1.95 -8.33 12.55
C PHE A 143 -2.66 -8.58 11.23
N MET A 144 -2.88 -7.53 10.49
CA MET A 144 -3.34 -7.58 9.11
C MET A 144 -2.17 -7.90 8.17
N LYS A 145 -1.07 -7.23 8.36
CA LYS A 145 0.12 -7.27 7.52
C LYS A 145 1.36 -7.05 8.37
N PHE A 146 2.52 -7.39 7.87
CA PHE A 146 3.79 -7.01 8.49
C PHE A 146 4.85 -6.71 7.45
N ILE A 147 5.83 -5.92 7.87
CA ILE A 147 7.08 -5.68 7.18
C ILE A 147 8.21 -6.15 8.08
N SER A 148 9.38 -6.40 7.53
CA SER A 148 10.54 -6.77 8.33
C SER A 148 11.81 -6.07 7.87
N PHE A 149 12.72 -5.96 8.82
CA PHE A 149 14.10 -5.59 8.61
C PHE A 149 15.00 -6.69 9.15
N SER A 150 16.24 -6.77 8.67
CA SER A 150 17.23 -7.73 9.19
C SER A 150 18.60 -7.10 9.30
N ARG A 151 19.39 -7.59 10.27
CA ARG A 151 20.82 -7.28 10.42
C ARG A 151 21.70 -8.21 9.58
N SER A 152 21.12 -9.28 8.99
CA SER A 152 21.84 -10.34 8.30
C SER A 152 21.09 -10.79 7.06
N GLU A 153 21.76 -10.82 5.92
CA GLU A 153 21.22 -11.34 4.67
C GLU A 153 20.81 -12.81 4.79
N THR A 154 21.66 -13.65 5.40
CA THR A 154 21.36 -15.08 5.60
C THR A 154 20.14 -15.30 6.49
N ALA A 155 19.97 -14.47 7.54
CA ALA A 155 18.77 -14.51 8.41
C ALA A 155 17.52 -14.12 7.61
N GLN A 156 17.60 -13.06 6.81
CA GLN A 156 16.51 -12.62 5.95
C GLN A 156 16.13 -13.69 4.92
N GLU A 157 17.10 -14.29 4.25
CA GLU A 157 16.86 -15.39 3.28
C GLU A 157 16.15 -16.57 3.94
N GLY A 158 16.64 -17.03 5.11
CA GLY A 158 16.04 -18.12 5.86
C GLY A 158 14.60 -17.82 6.30
N PHE A 159 14.36 -16.59 6.74
CA PHE A 159 13.02 -16.13 7.10
C PHE A 159 12.09 -16.04 5.87
N CYS A 160 12.56 -15.48 4.77
CA CYS A 160 11.82 -15.43 3.52
C CYS A 160 11.42 -16.82 3.04
N GLN A 161 12.33 -17.81 3.08
CA GLN A 161 12.02 -19.20 2.75
C GLN A 161 10.91 -19.78 3.66
N ALA A 162 10.95 -19.48 4.96
CA ALA A 162 9.91 -19.94 5.90
C ALA A 162 8.55 -19.28 5.64
N MET A 163 8.54 -18.01 5.20
CA MET A 163 7.32 -17.26 4.90
C MET A 163 6.75 -17.53 3.51
N ALA A 164 7.57 -17.94 2.55
CA ALA A 164 7.19 -18.15 1.16
C ALA A 164 5.98 -19.08 0.92
N PRO A 165 5.66 -20.10 1.74
CA PRO A 165 4.42 -20.86 1.60
C PRO A 165 3.15 -20.04 1.80
N TYR A 166 3.19 -18.97 2.61
CA TYR A 166 2.03 -18.23 3.09
C TYR A 166 1.91 -16.82 2.53
N PHE A 167 3.05 -16.22 2.15
CA PHE A 167 3.12 -14.82 1.73
C PHE A 167 3.80 -14.67 0.37
N GLU A 168 3.35 -13.68 -0.40
CA GLU A 168 4.14 -13.06 -1.46
C GLU A 168 5.16 -12.13 -0.78
N ILE A 169 6.42 -12.25 -1.18
CA ILE A 169 7.54 -11.55 -0.55
C ILE A 169 8.03 -10.48 -1.51
N ILE A 170 8.01 -9.24 -1.05
CA ILE A 170 8.40 -8.07 -1.83
C ILE A 170 9.63 -7.46 -1.18
N ASP A 171 10.79 -7.63 -1.81
CA ASP A 171 12.02 -6.94 -1.42
C ASP A 171 11.90 -5.45 -1.76
N ARG A 172 12.15 -4.60 -0.76
CA ARG A 172 12.14 -3.14 -0.89
C ARG A 172 13.56 -2.55 -0.86
N GLY A 173 14.58 -3.37 -0.81
CA GLY A 173 15.99 -2.97 -0.76
C GLY A 173 16.46 -2.59 0.65
N GLY A 174 17.21 -1.54 0.78
CA GLY A 174 17.97 -1.09 1.94
C GLY A 174 17.58 -1.63 3.32
N ASN A 175 18.56 -1.98 4.16
CA ASN A 175 18.40 -2.62 5.48
C ASN A 175 17.61 -3.96 5.44
N HIS A 176 17.65 -4.68 4.33
CA HIS A 176 16.85 -5.89 4.09
C HIS A 176 15.36 -5.65 4.39
N PHE A 177 14.86 -4.49 3.96
CA PHE A 177 13.46 -4.13 4.12
C PHE A 177 12.59 -5.00 3.20
N THR A 178 11.71 -5.77 3.82
CA THR A 178 10.84 -6.73 3.11
C THR A 178 9.39 -6.59 3.55
N GLU A 179 8.49 -6.63 2.59
CA GLU A 179 7.04 -6.57 2.78
C GLU A 179 6.44 -7.95 2.52
N TYR A 180 5.48 -8.37 3.35
CA TYR A 180 4.82 -9.68 3.27
C TYR A 180 3.33 -9.49 3.03
N VAL A 181 2.85 -9.92 1.87
CA VAL A 181 1.44 -9.87 1.48
C VAL A 181 0.89 -11.29 1.47
N LEU A 182 -0.27 -11.51 2.10
CA LEU A 182 -0.89 -12.83 2.16
C LEU A 182 -1.09 -13.40 0.75
N LYS A 183 -0.69 -14.67 0.54
CA LYS A 183 -0.81 -15.32 -0.77
C LYS A 183 -2.22 -15.26 -1.34
N GLY A 184 -2.30 -15.07 -2.67
CA GLY A 184 -3.57 -14.89 -3.37
C GLY A 184 -4.18 -13.50 -3.24
N CYS A 185 -3.45 -12.55 -2.60
CA CYS A 185 -3.80 -11.13 -2.58
C CYS A 185 -2.84 -10.33 -3.46
N SER A 186 -3.35 -9.35 -4.17
CA SER A 186 -2.56 -8.40 -4.96
C SER A 186 -3.36 -7.13 -5.24
N LYS A 187 -2.69 -6.03 -5.57
CA LYS A 187 -3.36 -4.81 -6.06
C LYS A 187 -4.27 -5.10 -7.26
N ALA A 188 -3.88 -6.04 -8.14
CA ALA A 188 -4.70 -6.49 -9.26
C ALA A 188 -5.95 -7.25 -8.80
N GLY A 189 -5.79 -8.21 -7.89
CA GLY A 189 -6.92 -9.01 -7.39
C GLY A 189 -7.98 -8.14 -6.71
N GLY A 190 -7.54 -7.18 -5.90
CA GLY A 190 -8.45 -6.22 -5.25
C GLY A 190 -9.16 -5.30 -6.25
N LEU A 191 -8.43 -4.81 -7.27
CA LEU A 191 -9.00 -4.03 -8.37
C LEU A 191 -10.10 -4.82 -9.10
N LEU A 192 -9.80 -6.05 -9.51
CA LEU A 192 -10.76 -6.90 -10.23
C LEU A 192 -12.01 -7.21 -9.38
N ALA A 193 -11.82 -7.50 -8.08
CA ALA A 193 -12.95 -7.75 -7.18
C ALA A 193 -13.85 -6.51 -7.03
N LEU A 194 -13.27 -5.31 -6.99
CA LEU A 194 -14.04 -4.07 -6.93
C LEU A 194 -14.81 -3.83 -8.24
N LEU A 195 -14.19 -4.06 -9.39
CA LEU A 195 -14.85 -3.93 -10.70
C LEU A 195 -16.02 -4.92 -10.86
N GLU A 196 -15.84 -6.16 -10.43
CA GLU A 196 -16.91 -7.17 -10.42
C GLU A 196 -18.09 -6.71 -9.56
N ALA A 197 -17.83 -6.22 -8.36
CA ALA A 197 -18.86 -5.70 -7.45
C ALA A 197 -19.61 -4.47 -8.01
N LEU A 198 -18.94 -3.68 -8.86
CA LEU A 198 -19.52 -2.50 -9.51
C LEU A 198 -20.20 -2.84 -10.87
N GLY A 199 -19.94 -4.00 -11.44
CA GLY A 199 -20.38 -4.33 -12.81
C GLY A 199 -19.68 -3.49 -13.88
N VAL A 200 -18.46 -2.97 -13.60
CA VAL A 200 -17.72 -2.08 -14.50
C VAL A 200 -16.69 -2.90 -15.30
N PRO A 201 -16.67 -2.79 -16.63
CA PRO A 201 -15.71 -3.53 -17.44
C PRO A 201 -14.30 -2.91 -17.37
N LYS A 202 -13.26 -3.75 -17.56
CA LYS A 202 -11.87 -3.34 -17.54
C LYS A 202 -11.56 -2.11 -18.41
N ARG A 203 -12.18 -1.99 -19.59
CA ARG A 203 -11.97 -0.86 -20.52
C ARG A 203 -12.30 0.52 -19.93
N GLU A 204 -13.00 0.56 -18.80
CA GLU A 204 -13.38 1.79 -18.12
C GLU A 204 -12.52 2.05 -16.87
N THR A 205 -11.25 1.66 -16.90
CA THR A 205 -10.33 1.79 -15.76
C THR A 205 -9.08 2.54 -16.13
N LEU A 206 -8.57 3.31 -15.17
CA LEU A 206 -7.26 3.96 -15.19
C LEU A 206 -6.53 3.63 -13.88
N ALA A 207 -5.26 3.25 -13.94
CA ALA A 207 -4.40 3.04 -12.78
C ALA A 207 -3.27 4.06 -12.76
N ILE A 208 -3.05 4.70 -11.60
CA ILE A 208 -2.00 5.70 -11.39
C ILE A 208 -1.12 5.23 -10.24
N GLY A 209 0.19 5.13 -10.47
CA GLY A 209 1.17 4.61 -9.51
C GLY A 209 2.58 5.09 -9.84
N ASP A 210 3.57 4.57 -9.11
CA ASP A 210 4.96 5.00 -9.23
C ASP A 210 5.98 3.87 -9.02
N SER A 211 5.63 2.79 -8.34
CA SER A 211 6.59 1.77 -7.92
C SER A 211 6.22 0.36 -8.39
N THR A 212 7.16 -0.59 -8.28
CA THR A 212 7.00 -1.94 -8.82
C THR A 212 5.83 -2.72 -8.25
N ASN A 213 5.34 -2.39 -7.04
CA ASN A 213 4.14 -2.99 -6.48
C ASN A 213 2.84 -2.57 -7.20
N ASP A 214 2.91 -1.56 -8.11
CA ASP A 214 1.81 -1.12 -8.95
C ASP A 214 1.71 -1.91 -10.26
N LEU A 215 2.78 -2.58 -10.68
CA LEU A 215 2.79 -3.37 -11.91
C LEU A 215 1.63 -4.37 -12.00
N PRO A 216 1.21 -5.07 -10.92
CA PRO A 216 0.02 -5.91 -10.98
C PRO A 216 -1.25 -5.14 -11.33
N MET A 217 -1.50 -3.97 -10.72
CA MET A 217 -2.70 -3.17 -11.05
C MET A 217 -2.61 -2.55 -12.46
N PHE A 218 -1.43 -2.19 -12.94
CA PHE A 218 -1.23 -1.71 -14.31
C PHE A 218 -1.62 -2.77 -15.34
N ARG A 219 -1.24 -4.05 -15.13
CA ARG A 219 -1.67 -5.16 -16.00
C ARG A 219 -3.19 -5.40 -15.95
N ALA A 220 -3.83 -5.12 -14.83
CA ALA A 220 -5.26 -5.31 -14.63
C ALA A 220 -6.11 -4.15 -15.16
N ALA A 221 -5.60 -2.93 -15.22
CA ALA A 221 -6.28 -1.76 -15.75
C ALA A 221 -6.25 -1.68 -17.28
N ALA A 222 -7.10 -0.84 -17.87
CA ALA A 222 -7.07 -0.55 -19.31
C ALA A 222 -6.04 0.52 -19.64
N HIS A 223 -5.99 1.57 -18.83
CA HIS A 223 -5.07 2.70 -18.97
C HIS A 223 -4.16 2.80 -17.76
N THR A 224 -2.95 3.30 -17.97
CA THR A 224 -1.93 3.36 -16.92
C THR A 224 -1.13 4.65 -16.96
N VAL A 225 -0.89 5.22 -15.79
CA VAL A 225 -0.07 6.44 -15.62
C VAL A 225 0.99 6.18 -14.56
N CYS A 226 2.23 6.48 -14.88
CA CYS A 226 3.32 6.55 -13.91
C CYS A 226 3.61 8.02 -13.55
N LEU A 227 3.77 8.31 -12.25
CA LEU A 227 4.25 9.62 -11.80
C LEU A 227 5.70 9.87 -12.27
N GLY A 228 6.04 11.13 -12.54
CA GLY A 228 7.36 11.50 -13.04
C GLY A 228 8.52 11.17 -12.10
N GLY A 229 8.23 11.09 -10.78
CA GLY A 229 9.18 10.60 -9.76
C GLY A 229 9.27 9.08 -9.63
N GLY A 230 8.43 8.33 -10.35
CA GLY A 230 8.34 6.88 -10.23
C GLY A 230 9.54 6.12 -10.78
N MET A 231 9.58 4.82 -10.52
CA MET A 231 10.66 3.92 -10.92
C MET A 231 10.69 3.73 -12.45
N GLU A 232 11.88 3.64 -13.03
CA GLU A 232 12.06 3.52 -14.49
C GLU A 232 11.37 2.28 -15.07
N GLU A 233 11.36 1.16 -14.35
CA GLU A 233 10.68 -0.06 -14.76
C GLU A 233 9.16 0.12 -14.87
N VAL A 234 8.57 0.98 -14.03
CA VAL A 234 7.14 1.32 -14.06
C VAL A 234 6.84 2.33 -15.17
N LYS A 235 7.70 3.33 -15.35
CA LYS A 235 7.62 4.29 -16.47
C LYS A 235 7.68 3.58 -17.82
N ALA A 236 8.53 2.55 -17.94
CA ALA A 236 8.71 1.80 -19.19
C ALA A 236 7.44 1.04 -19.66
N VAL A 237 6.52 0.74 -18.75
CA VAL A 237 5.28 -0.01 -19.06
C VAL A 237 4.01 0.84 -18.93
N ALA A 238 4.13 2.07 -18.46
CA ALA A 238 3.00 3.00 -18.38
C ALA A 238 2.63 3.53 -19.77
N GLU A 239 1.32 3.70 -20.01
CA GLU A 239 0.81 4.35 -21.24
C GLU A 239 1.19 5.83 -21.27
N TYR A 240 1.19 6.49 -20.11
CA TYR A 240 1.55 7.88 -19.97
C TYR A 240 2.42 8.10 -18.72
N VAL A 241 3.48 8.90 -18.85
CA VAL A 241 4.29 9.36 -17.73
C VAL A 241 3.97 10.83 -17.49
N THR A 242 3.39 11.12 -16.32
CA THR A 242 3.03 12.49 -15.94
C THR A 242 4.17 13.20 -15.19
N ALA A 243 3.91 14.41 -14.67
CA ALA A 243 4.85 15.14 -13.82
C ALA A 243 5.03 14.46 -12.43
N PRO A 244 6.08 14.81 -11.67
CA PRO A 244 6.22 14.43 -10.27
C PRO A 244 5.03 14.86 -9.39
N VAL A 245 4.88 14.23 -8.22
CA VAL A 245 3.78 14.48 -7.28
C VAL A 245 3.61 15.97 -7.01
N MET A 246 4.69 16.65 -6.61
CA MET A 246 4.68 18.06 -6.22
C MET A 246 4.61 19.05 -7.42
N GLU A 247 4.61 18.54 -8.64
CA GLU A 247 4.48 19.32 -9.88
C GLU A 247 3.12 19.07 -10.56
N ASP A 248 2.06 18.90 -9.76
CA ASP A 248 0.68 18.69 -10.21
C ASP A 248 0.47 17.40 -11.03
N GLY A 249 1.26 16.36 -10.75
CA GLY A 249 1.28 15.11 -11.52
C GLY A 249 -0.08 14.44 -11.66
N ILE A 250 -0.89 14.37 -10.59
CA ILE A 250 -2.25 13.80 -10.64
C ILE A 250 -3.19 14.67 -11.48
N GLU A 251 -3.18 16.00 -11.30
CA GLU A 251 -4.04 16.92 -12.06
C GLU A 251 -3.73 16.80 -13.55
N LYS A 252 -2.45 16.83 -13.93
CA LYS A 252 -2.00 16.66 -15.32
C LYS A 252 -2.39 15.29 -15.90
N ALA A 253 -2.27 14.22 -15.11
CA ALA A 253 -2.68 12.88 -15.53
C ALA A 253 -4.17 12.82 -15.85
N LEU A 254 -5.02 13.31 -14.96
CA LEU A 254 -6.46 13.29 -15.15
C LEU A 254 -6.92 14.19 -16.30
N ALA A 255 -6.27 15.34 -16.49
CA ALA A 255 -6.52 16.22 -17.62
C ALA A 255 -6.09 15.58 -18.96
N HIS A 256 -4.97 14.85 -19.01
CA HIS A 256 -4.51 14.14 -20.19
C HIS A 256 -5.55 13.12 -20.70
N PHE A 257 -6.25 12.44 -19.81
CA PHE A 257 -7.32 11.50 -20.15
C PHE A 257 -8.70 12.17 -20.27
N GLY A 258 -8.81 13.49 -20.17
CA GLY A 258 -10.07 14.24 -20.29
C GLY A 258 -11.07 13.93 -19.18
N LEU A 259 -10.59 13.57 -17.97
CA LEU A 259 -11.44 13.21 -16.85
C LEU A 259 -11.80 14.40 -15.95
N ILE A 260 -11.01 15.49 -16.06
CA ILE A 260 -11.23 16.76 -15.33
C ILE A 260 -11.02 17.96 -16.23
#